data_9a9c762f61f18e6f53eafbd2a89d6db1
#
_entry.id   9a9c762f61f18e6f53eafbd2a89d6db1
#
_cell.length_a   1.000
_cell.length_b   1.000
_cell.length_c   1.000
_cell.angle_alpha   90.00
_cell.angle_beta   90.00
_cell.angle_gamma   90.00
#
_symmetry.space_group_name_H-M   'P 1'
#
loop_
_entity.id
_entity.type
_entity.pdbx_description
1 polymer ?
#
loop_
_entity_poly.entity_id
_entity_poly.type
_entity_poly.pdbx_seq_one_letter_code
_entity_poly.pdbx_strand_id
1 'polypeptide(L)'
;MIDLNSRVAIVTGAGGGLGRCYARLLAQRGARVVVNDLGGAAGAVAREIVEAGGKARDEACSVTNPVEVQEMVQRTLTEWGRVDILVNNAGILRDKSFGKMSVEDFRYVIDVHLMGAVHCTKAVWEPMREQQYGRIVMTTSSSGLYGNFGQSNYGTAKMALAGLMQTLAIEGAKYGIRVNCIAPTAATRMTQGILPEEQLSLLRPEFVAPGILALVAESAPTRTILCAGAGSFEVANITLTKGLHLAGDPPSPEELVARWAEVVDRDEEMIPEYGFAQSELELNKAGYIPTQRKGT
;
A
#
# COMPACT_ATOMS: atom_id res chain seq x y z
N MET A 1 3.17 22.40 10.85
CA MET A 1 2.03 21.92 10.02
C MET A 1 2.63 21.20 8.82
N ILE A 2 2.07 20.03 8.41
CA ILE A 2 2.53 19.38 7.18
C ILE A 2 2.09 20.24 6.00
N ASP A 3 3.06 20.72 5.23
CA ASP A 3 2.88 21.60 4.07
C ASP A 3 3.23 20.81 2.79
N LEU A 4 2.31 20.81 1.84
CA LEU A 4 2.47 20.17 0.52
C LEU A 4 2.43 21.20 -0.62
N ASN A 5 2.66 22.46 -0.33
CA ASN A 5 2.78 23.51 -1.34
C ASN A 5 3.80 23.07 -2.42
N SER A 6 3.47 23.32 -3.68
CA SER A 6 4.24 22.90 -4.84
C SER A 6 4.34 21.39 -5.09
N ARG A 7 3.76 20.53 -4.27
CA ARG A 7 3.67 19.08 -4.53
C ARG A 7 2.49 18.76 -5.44
N VAL A 8 2.67 17.70 -6.23
CA VAL A 8 1.65 17.17 -7.15
C VAL A 8 1.32 15.75 -6.72
N ALA A 9 0.03 15.50 -6.49
CA ALA A 9 -0.47 14.20 -6.05
C ALA A 9 -1.44 13.60 -7.08
N ILE A 10 -1.31 12.31 -7.32
CA ILE A 10 -2.30 11.49 -8.04
C ILE A 10 -2.97 10.56 -7.04
N VAL A 11 -4.30 10.59 -6.95
CA VAL A 11 -5.10 9.70 -6.12
C VAL A 11 -6.03 8.89 -7.00
N THR A 12 -5.86 7.57 -7.01
CA THR A 12 -6.72 6.68 -7.81
C THR A 12 -7.93 6.22 -7.02
N GLY A 13 -9.06 5.97 -7.71
CA GLY A 13 -10.33 5.65 -7.05
C GLY A 13 -10.83 6.81 -6.16
N ALA A 14 -10.61 8.05 -6.58
CA ALA A 14 -10.83 9.24 -5.78
C ALA A 14 -12.20 9.91 -5.99
N GLY A 15 -13.08 9.31 -6.79
CA GLY A 15 -14.45 9.80 -6.99
C GLY A 15 -15.38 9.59 -5.80
N GLY A 16 -14.92 8.96 -4.71
CA GLY A 16 -15.72 8.76 -3.51
C GLY A 16 -14.94 8.13 -2.34
N GLY A 17 -15.62 7.91 -1.23
CA GLY A 17 -15.09 7.19 -0.06
C GLY A 17 -13.74 7.71 0.43
N LEU A 18 -12.82 6.79 0.70
CA LEU A 18 -11.47 7.10 1.18
C LEU A 18 -10.70 7.98 0.21
N GLY A 19 -10.72 7.64 -1.10
CA GLY A 19 -9.95 8.38 -2.10
C GLY A 19 -10.35 9.84 -2.20
N ARG A 20 -11.67 10.15 -2.11
CA ARG A 20 -12.17 11.54 -2.03
C ARG A 20 -11.63 12.25 -0.79
N CYS A 21 -11.64 11.60 0.38
CA CYS A 21 -11.12 12.19 1.62
C CYS A 21 -9.62 12.45 1.52
N TYR A 22 -8.86 11.55 0.92
CA TYR A 22 -7.43 11.71 0.68
C TYR A 22 -7.15 12.89 -0.25
N ALA A 23 -7.81 12.95 -1.41
CA ALA A 23 -7.65 14.01 -2.39
C ALA A 23 -7.92 15.39 -1.79
N ARG A 24 -9.03 15.52 -1.04
CA ARG A 24 -9.38 16.77 -0.34
C ARG A 24 -8.34 17.18 0.69
N LEU A 25 -7.90 16.25 1.54
CA LEU A 25 -6.93 16.55 2.58
C LEU A 25 -5.57 16.96 2.00
N LEU A 26 -5.10 16.29 0.94
CA LEU A 26 -3.87 16.66 0.24
C LEU A 26 -3.98 18.07 -0.37
N ALA A 27 -5.12 18.39 -1.01
CA ALA A 27 -5.36 19.71 -1.55
C ALA A 27 -5.45 20.81 -0.45
N GLN A 28 -6.09 20.52 0.69
CA GLN A 28 -6.13 21.44 1.85
C GLN A 28 -4.74 21.72 2.44
N ARG A 29 -3.77 20.84 2.19
CA ARG A 29 -2.36 21.03 2.58
C ARG A 29 -1.51 21.66 1.48
N GLY A 30 -2.12 22.14 0.39
CA GLY A 30 -1.47 22.89 -0.67
C GLY A 30 -1.04 22.07 -1.89
N ALA A 31 -1.27 20.75 -1.90
CA ALA A 31 -0.97 19.92 -3.08
C ALA A 31 -1.89 20.26 -4.26
N ARG A 32 -1.36 20.15 -5.48
CA ARG A 32 -2.15 20.05 -6.70
C ARG A 32 -2.56 18.58 -6.87
N VAL A 33 -3.83 18.29 -7.07
CA VAL A 33 -4.34 16.93 -7.01
C VAL A 33 -4.99 16.50 -8.31
N VAL A 34 -4.51 15.40 -8.88
CA VAL A 34 -5.21 14.63 -9.91
C VAL A 34 -6.17 13.68 -9.22
N VAL A 35 -7.45 13.89 -9.42
CA VAL A 35 -8.54 13.03 -8.93
C VAL A 35 -8.84 12.01 -10.02
N ASN A 36 -8.34 10.78 -9.89
CA ASN A 36 -8.61 9.74 -10.86
C ASN A 36 -9.73 8.80 -10.38
N ASP A 37 -10.69 8.53 -11.25
CA ASP A 37 -11.71 7.48 -11.08
C ASP A 37 -12.31 7.12 -12.45
N LEU A 38 -13.17 6.11 -12.49
CA LEU A 38 -13.98 5.79 -13.66
C LEU A 38 -15.20 6.74 -13.75
N GLY A 39 -15.41 7.34 -14.91
CA GLY A 39 -16.57 8.18 -15.18
C GLY A 39 -16.59 9.53 -14.45
N GLY A 40 -17.76 10.13 -14.31
CA GLY A 40 -17.93 11.52 -13.87
C GLY A 40 -17.74 11.83 -12.37
N ALA A 41 -17.56 10.81 -11.53
CA ALA A 41 -17.41 11.00 -10.08
C ALA A 41 -16.11 11.78 -9.72
N ALA A 42 -15.04 11.57 -10.47
CA ALA A 42 -13.78 12.31 -10.31
C ALA A 42 -13.98 13.81 -10.50
N GLY A 43 -14.73 14.23 -11.55
CA GLY A 43 -15.01 15.63 -11.85
C GLY A 43 -15.80 16.34 -10.74
N ALA A 44 -16.70 15.64 -10.05
CA ALA A 44 -17.42 16.22 -8.92
C ALA A 44 -16.46 16.54 -7.75
N VAL A 45 -15.56 15.62 -7.42
CA VAL A 45 -14.56 15.81 -6.34
C VAL A 45 -13.52 16.87 -6.73
N ALA A 46 -13.09 16.92 -7.98
CA ALA A 46 -12.16 17.96 -8.45
C ALA A 46 -12.79 19.36 -8.31
N ARG A 47 -14.06 19.54 -8.72
CA ARG A 47 -14.79 20.82 -8.51
C ARG A 47 -14.93 21.16 -7.04
N GLU A 48 -15.29 20.23 -6.18
CA GLU A 48 -15.37 20.44 -4.73
C GLU A 48 -14.05 20.97 -4.15
N ILE A 49 -12.91 20.44 -4.60
CA ILE A 49 -11.59 20.89 -4.17
C ILE A 49 -11.31 22.33 -4.65
N VAL A 50 -11.65 22.63 -5.89
CA VAL A 50 -11.46 23.97 -6.48
C VAL A 50 -12.35 25.01 -5.81
N GLU A 51 -13.61 24.68 -5.56
CA GLU A 51 -14.56 25.55 -4.83
C GLU A 51 -14.10 25.83 -3.40
N ALA A 52 -13.38 24.88 -2.78
CA ALA A 52 -12.75 25.08 -1.46
C ALA A 52 -11.41 25.86 -1.52
N GLY A 53 -11.01 26.38 -2.70
CA GLY A 53 -9.78 27.14 -2.90
C GLY A 53 -8.53 26.30 -3.18
N GLY A 54 -8.64 25.00 -3.33
CA GLY A 54 -7.55 24.09 -3.69
C GLY A 54 -7.30 24.04 -5.20
N LYS A 55 -6.32 23.24 -5.61
CA LYS A 55 -5.98 23.01 -7.02
C LYS A 55 -6.18 21.52 -7.35
N ALA A 56 -7.13 21.23 -8.22
CA ALA A 56 -7.39 19.86 -8.66
C ALA A 56 -7.87 19.81 -10.10
N ARG A 57 -7.64 18.67 -10.74
CA ARG A 57 -8.29 18.28 -11.99
C ARG A 57 -8.70 16.81 -11.92
N ASP A 58 -9.65 16.45 -12.72
CA ASP A 58 -10.09 15.07 -12.83
C ASP A 58 -9.42 14.32 -13.99
N GLU A 59 -9.36 13.02 -13.85
CA GLU A 59 -8.90 12.09 -14.88
C GLU A 59 -9.81 10.85 -14.90
N ALA A 60 -10.58 10.72 -15.94
CA ALA A 60 -11.47 9.57 -16.15
C ALA A 60 -10.70 8.48 -16.94
N CYS A 61 -9.88 7.69 -16.23
CA CYS A 61 -9.18 6.56 -16.84
C CYS A 61 -9.21 5.33 -15.95
N SER A 62 -9.11 4.15 -16.58
CA SER A 62 -9.02 2.88 -15.87
C SER A 62 -7.58 2.59 -15.46
N VAL A 63 -7.35 2.29 -14.16
CA VAL A 63 -6.05 1.83 -13.68
C VAL A 63 -5.62 0.49 -14.29
N THR A 64 -6.57 -0.30 -14.85
CA THR A 64 -6.27 -1.56 -15.54
C THR A 64 -5.76 -1.35 -16.96
N ASN A 65 -5.87 -0.13 -17.51
CA ASN A 65 -5.36 0.21 -18.84
C ASN A 65 -4.02 0.97 -18.71
N PRO A 66 -2.87 0.33 -18.97
CA PRO A 66 -1.56 0.96 -18.79
C PRO A 66 -1.33 2.15 -19.74
N VAL A 67 -1.98 2.19 -20.90
CA VAL A 67 -1.86 3.31 -21.85
C VAL A 67 -2.56 4.55 -21.29
N GLU A 68 -3.82 4.42 -20.84
CA GLU A 68 -4.56 5.52 -20.22
C GLU A 68 -3.84 6.05 -18.97
N VAL A 69 -3.27 5.15 -18.14
CA VAL A 69 -2.47 5.53 -16.97
C VAL A 69 -1.22 6.33 -17.36
N GLN A 70 -0.50 5.88 -18.39
CA GLN A 70 0.67 6.60 -18.90
C GLN A 70 0.30 7.99 -19.40
N GLU A 71 -0.81 8.11 -20.12
CA GLU A 71 -1.33 9.39 -20.62
C GLU A 71 -1.73 10.32 -19.46
N MET A 72 -2.40 9.81 -18.42
CA MET A 72 -2.73 10.58 -17.21
C MET A 72 -1.48 11.18 -16.58
N VAL A 73 -0.42 10.38 -16.40
CA VAL A 73 0.86 10.85 -15.84
C VAL A 73 1.52 11.87 -16.78
N GLN A 74 1.53 11.62 -18.08
CA GLN A 74 2.11 12.55 -19.05
C GLN A 74 1.39 13.90 -19.06
N ARG A 75 0.05 13.91 -19.02
CA ARG A 75 -0.73 15.16 -18.88
C ARG A 75 -0.39 15.89 -17.59
N THR A 76 -0.20 15.15 -16.49
CA THR A 76 0.19 15.73 -15.18
C THR A 76 1.57 16.40 -15.26
N LEU A 77 2.53 15.75 -15.88
CA LEU A 77 3.89 16.28 -16.08
C LEU A 77 3.87 17.51 -17.01
N THR A 78 3.07 17.48 -18.09
CA THR A 78 2.94 18.61 -19.01
C THR A 78 2.34 19.86 -18.32
N GLU A 79 1.32 19.65 -17.48
CA GLU A 79 0.63 20.76 -16.82
C GLU A 79 1.38 21.31 -15.59
N TRP A 80 1.94 20.43 -14.78
CA TRP A 80 2.50 20.80 -13.47
C TRP A 80 4.00 20.53 -13.30
N GLY A 81 4.64 19.91 -14.30
CA GLY A 81 6.08 19.69 -14.35
C GLY A 81 6.61 18.58 -13.47
N ARG A 82 5.77 17.95 -12.64
CA ARG A 82 6.20 16.94 -11.65
C ARG A 82 5.07 16.03 -11.19
N VAL A 83 5.43 14.91 -10.59
CA VAL A 83 4.56 14.05 -9.77
C VAL A 83 5.31 13.65 -8.50
N ASP A 84 4.83 14.06 -7.34
CA ASP A 84 5.49 13.84 -6.05
C ASP A 84 4.86 12.72 -5.23
N ILE A 85 3.55 12.58 -5.33
CA ILE A 85 2.74 11.70 -4.49
C ILE A 85 1.85 10.84 -5.38
N LEU A 86 1.85 9.53 -5.14
CA LEU A 86 0.90 8.59 -5.72
C LEU A 86 0.20 7.84 -4.60
N VAL A 87 -1.14 7.91 -4.57
CA VAL A 87 -1.97 7.09 -3.69
C VAL A 87 -2.74 6.07 -4.53
N ASN A 88 -2.27 4.83 -4.52
CA ASN A 88 -2.94 3.69 -5.15
C ASN A 88 -4.09 3.23 -4.26
N ASN A 89 -5.28 3.77 -4.51
CA ASN A 89 -6.47 3.50 -3.71
C ASN A 89 -7.61 2.86 -4.52
N ALA A 90 -7.58 2.90 -5.85
CA ALA A 90 -8.60 2.27 -6.69
C ALA A 90 -8.82 0.79 -6.32
N GLY A 91 -10.09 0.36 -6.30
CA GLY A 91 -10.41 -1.00 -5.91
C GLY A 91 -11.88 -1.35 -6.06
N ILE A 92 -12.14 -2.65 -6.08
CA ILE A 92 -13.45 -3.29 -6.21
C ILE A 92 -13.57 -4.46 -5.25
N LEU A 93 -14.82 -4.93 -5.03
CA LEU A 93 -15.10 -6.19 -4.34
C LEU A 93 -15.84 -7.16 -5.26
N ARG A 94 -15.49 -8.44 -5.14
CA ARG A 94 -16.16 -9.60 -5.75
C ARG A 94 -16.15 -10.75 -4.75
N ASP A 95 -16.79 -10.51 -3.58
CA ASP A 95 -16.71 -11.39 -2.43
C ASP A 95 -17.59 -12.63 -2.62
N LYS A 96 -16.98 -13.79 -2.49
CA LYS A 96 -17.61 -15.12 -2.49
C LYS A 96 -16.71 -16.09 -1.73
N SER A 97 -17.29 -17.13 -1.09
CA SER A 97 -16.45 -18.23 -0.57
C SER A 97 -15.62 -18.83 -1.70
N PHE A 98 -14.42 -19.30 -1.40
CA PHE A 98 -13.46 -19.78 -2.41
C PHE A 98 -14.06 -20.82 -3.36
N GLY A 99 -14.82 -21.78 -2.84
CA GLY A 99 -15.48 -22.80 -3.67
C GLY A 99 -16.59 -22.29 -4.61
N LYS A 100 -17.09 -21.05 -4.39
CA LYS A 100 -18.11 -20.41 -5.24
C LYS A 100 -17.56 -19.27 -6.09
N MET A 101 -16.31 -18.87 -5.87
CA MET A 101 -15.65 -17.79 -6.59
C MET A 101 -15.21 -18.26 -7.97
N SER A 102 -15.54 -17.51 -9.01
CA SER A 102 -15.01 -17.79 -10.35
C SER A 102 -13.56 -17.30 -10.48
N VAL A 103 -12.80 -17.93 -11.35
CA VAL A 103 -11.42 -17.50 -11.66
C VAL A 103 -11.40 -16.11 -12.31
N GLU A 104 -12.44 -15.77 -13.06
CA GLU A 104 -12.63 -14.46 -13.68
C GLU A 104 -12.81 -13.37 -12.64
N ASP A 105 -13.66 -13.58 -11.62
CA ASP A 105 -13.81 -12.65 -10.49
C ASP A 105 -12.49 -12.50 -9.73
N PHE A 106 -11.76 -13.61 -9.55
CA PHE A 106 -10.45 -13.59 -8.89
C PHE A 106 -9.45 -12.72 -9.68
N ARG A 107 -9.30 -12.99 -10.97
CA ARG A 107 -8.40 -12.23 -11.86
C ARG A 107 -8.76 -10.76 -11.93
N TYR A 108 -10.04 -10.45 -12.08
CA TYR A 108 -10.48 -9.06 -12.16
C TYR A 108 -10.16 -8.24 -10.91
N VAL A 109 -10.26 -8.83 -9.73
CA VAL A 109 -9.83 -8.19 -8.47
C VAL A 109 -8.31 -7.98 -8.44
N ILE A 110 -7.52 -8.97 -8.87
CA ILE A 110 -6.05 -8.83 -9.01
C ILE A 110 -5.72 -7.71 -10.01
N ASP A 111 -6.38 -7.67 -11.17
CA ASP A 111 -6.11 -6.69 -12.21
C ASP A 111 -6.36 -5.26 -11.73
N VAL A 112 -7.46 -5.03 -11.01
CA VAL A 112 -7.77 -3.68 -10.51
C VAL A 112 -6.84 -3.28 -9.37
N HIS A 113 -6.68 -4.13 -8.35
CA HIS A 113 -5.95 -3.76 -7.13
C HIS A 113 -4.43 -3.82 -7.30
N LEU A 114 -3.91 -4.94 -7.81
CA LEU A 114 -2.48 -5.16 -7.93
C LEU A 114 -1.95 -4.57 -9.23
N MET A 115 -2.46 -5.04 -10.38
CA MET A 115 -1.93 -4.56 -11.66
C MET A 115 -2.21 -3.08 -11.88
N GLY A 116 -3.36 -2.57 -11.44
CA GLY A 116 -3.64 -1.13 -11.45
C GLY A 116 -2.62 -0.32 -10.66
N ALA A 117 -2.24 -0.78 -9.46
CA ALA A 117 -1.19 -0.15 -8.67
C ALA A 117 0.19 -0.27 -9.34
N VAL A 118 0.49 -1.42 -9.96
CA VAL A 118 1.73 -1.61 -10.74
C VAL A 118 1.79 -0.63 -11.93
N HIS A 119 0.71 -0.50 -12.71
CA HIS A 119 0.66 0.43 -13.85
C HIS A 119 0.89 1.88 -13.40
N CYS A 120 0.16 2.33 -12.37
CA CYS A 120 0.30 3.69 -11.86
C CYS A 120 1.70 3.96 -11.29
N THR A 121 2.22 3.01 -10.51
CA THR A 121 3.56 3.14 -9.91
C THR A 121 4.64 3.14 -10.98
N LYS A 122 4.54 2.27 -11.98
CA LYS A 122 5.50 2.21 -13.10
C LYS A 122 5.52 3.52 -13.90
N ALA A 123 4.35 4.12 -14.12
CA ALA A 123 4.23 5.37 -14.88
C ALA A 123 4.88 6.58 -14.16
N VAL A 124 4.84 6.62 -12.82
CA VAL A 124 5.43 7.73 -12.03
C VAL A 124 6.89 7.46 -11.61
N TRP A 125 7.39 6.23 -11.76
CA TRP A 125 8.66 5.81 -11.19
C TRP A 125 9.86 6.58 -11.73
N GLU A 126 10.02 6.66 -13.07
CA GLU A 126 11.11 7.42 -13.68
C GLU A 126 11.02 8.92 -13.39
N PRO A 127 9.87 9.60 -13.52
CA PRO A 127 9.72 10.99 -13.08
C PRO A 127 10.15 11.21 -11.63
N MET A 128 9.75 10.33 -10.70
CA MET A 128 10.15 10.42 -9.29
C MET A 128 11.66 10.17 -9.09
N ARG A 129 12.26 9.25 -9.86
CA ARG A 129 13.72 9.02 -9.84
C ARG A 129 14.49 10.25 -10.31
N GLU A 130 14.10 10.84 -11.41
CA GLU A 130 14.72 12.07 -11.96
C GLU A 130 14.59 13.24 -10.98
N GLN A 131 13.44 13.36 -10.30
CA GLN A 131 13.18 14.38 -9.28
C GLN A 131 13.94 14.14 -7.98
N GLN A 132 14.51 12.94 -7.75
CA GLN A 132 15.09 12.48 -6.48
C GLN A 132 14.09 12.62 -5.31
N TYR A 133 12.81 12.42 -5.61
CA TYR A 133 11.72 12.55 -4.66
C TYR A 133 10.48 11.79 -5.11
N GLY A 134 9.92 10.98 -4.24
CA GLY A 134 8.63 10.31 -4.44
C GLY A 134 8.01 9.85 -3.13
N ARG A 135 6.68 9.83 -3.07
CA ARG A 135 5.89 9.28 -1.96
C ARG A 135 4.79 8.42 -2.55
N ILE A 136 4.89 7.13 -2.35
CA ILE A 136 3.94 6.15 -2.89
C ILE A 136 3.24 5.45 -1.75
N VAL A 137 1.92 5.47 -1.74
CA VAL A 137 1.10 4.76 -0.77
C VAL A 137 0.23 3.73 -1.47
N MET A 138 0.35 2.47 -1.06
CA MET A 138 -0.49 1.36 -1.50
C MET A 138 -1.61 1.14 -0.49
N THR A 139 -2.86 1.14 -0.93
CA THR A 139 -3.98 0.82 -0.04
C THR A 139 -4.14 -0.69 0.08
N THR A 140 -3.55 -1.27 1.13
CA THR A 140 -3.75 -2.67 1.53
C THR A 140 -5.03 -2.81 2.37
N SER A 141 -5.15 -3.84 3.20
CA SER A 141 -6.32 -4.09 4.06
C SER A 141 -5.98 -5.08 5.16
N SER A 142 -6.69 -5.01 6.30
CA SER A 142 -6.70 -6.06 7.32
C SER A 142 -7.02 -7.44 6.74
N SER A 143 -7.91 -7.51 5.73
CA SER A 143 -8.20 -8.76 5.00
C SER A 143 -7.00 -9.31 4.24
N GLY A 144 -6.11 -8.45 3.76
CA GLY A 144 -4.84 -8.87 3.17
C GLY A 144 -3.85 -9.34 4.22
N LEU A 145 -3.76 -8.64 5.36
CA LEU A 145 -2.79 -8.93 6.42
C LEU A 145 -3.17 -10.16 7.25
N TYR A 146 -4.46 -10.33 7.54
CA TYR A 146 -4.93 -11.31 8.53
C TYR A 146 -5.94 -12.33 7.97
N GLY A 147 -6.36 -12.15 6.72
CA GLY A 147 -7.39 -12.96 6.09
C GLY A 147 -8.81 -12.53 6.48
N ASN A 148 -9.77 -12.83 5.60
CA ASN A 148 -11.20 -12.68 5.87
C ASN A 148 -12.00 -13.68 5.03
N PHE A 149 -13.03 -14.28 5.62
CA PHE A 149 -13.89 -15.23 4.92
C PHE A 149 -14.55 -14.60 3.70
N GLY A 150 -14.53 -15.30 2.57
CA GLY A 150 -15.16 -14.85 1.32
C GLY A 150 -14.34 -13.87 0.49
N GLN A 151 -13.12 -13.53 0.91
CA GLN A 151 -12.27 -12.52 0.29
C GLN A 151 -10.91 -13.07 -0.19
N SER A 152 -10.87 -14.31 -0.66
CA SER A 152 -9.61 -14.91 -1.11
C SER A 152 -8.94 -14.16 -2.26
N ASN A 153 -9.71 -13.61 -3.22
CA ASN A 153 -9.22 -12.73 -4.28
C ASN A 153 -8.72 -11.38 -3.73
N TYR A 154 -9.55 -10.72 -2.92
CA TYR A 154 -9.26 -9.42 -2.34
C TYR A 154 -8.08 -9.48 -1.35
N GLY A 155 -8.11 -10.46 -0.43
CA GLY A 155 -7.01 -10.66 0.52
C GLY A 155 -5.68 -10.93 -0.18
N THR A 156 -5.67 -11.78 -1.23
CA THR A 156 -4.48 -12.02 -2.06
C THR A 156 -3.98 -10.73 -2.70
N ALA A 157 -4.86 -9.95 -3.36
CA ALA A 157 -4.47 -8.69 -4.00
C ALA A 157 -3.89 -7.70 -2.98
N LYS A 158 -4.51 -7.58 -1.81
CA LYS A 158 -4.10 -6.63 -0.77
C LYS A 158 -2.79 -7.03 -0.07
N MET A 159 -2.53 -8.34 0.12
CA MET A 159 -1.23 -8.80 0.62
C MET A 159 -0.13 -8.67 -0.44
N ALA A 160 -0.45 -8.88 -1.72
CA ALA A 160 0.51 -8.67 -2.81
C ALA A 160 0.99 -7.21 -2.88
N LEU A 161 0.14 -6.22 -2.57
CA LEU A 161 0.55 -4.82 -2.46
C LEU A 161 1.57 -4.59 -1.32
N ALA A 162 1.45 -5.30 -0.20
CA ALA A 162 2.45 -5.24 0.86
C ALA A 162 3.81 -5.81 0.39
N GLY A 163 3.80 -6.92 -0.34
CA GLY A 163 5.02 -7.48 -0.96
C GLY A 163 5.65 -6.54 -1.98
N LEU A 164 4.84 -5.92 -2.84
CA LEU A 164 5.31 -4.92 -3.81
C LEU A 164 5.93 -3.71 -3.09
N MET A 165 5.27 -3.18 -2.06
CA MET A 165 5.77 -2.09 -1.23
C MET A 165 7.12 -2.41 -0.60
N GLN A 166 7.29 -3.62 -0.03
CA GLN A 166 8.55 -4.05 0.59
C GLN A 166 9.74 -3.94 -0.39
N THR A 167 9.57 -4.42 -1.61
CA THR A 167 10.62 -4.40 -2.63
C THR A 167 10.88 -2.99 -3.15
N LEU A 168 9.83 -2.25 -3.51
CA LEU A 168 9.95 -0.91 -4.07
C LEU A 168 10.51 0.11 -3.06
N ALA A 169 10.28 -0.09 -1.76
CA ALA A 169 10.89 0.73 -0.72
C ALA A 169 12.42 0.61 -0.71
N ILE A 170 12.94 -0.59 -0.94
CA ILE A 170 14.39 -0.85 -1.04
C ILE A 170 14.94 -0.24 -2.34
N GLU A 171 14.30 -0.50 -3.49
CA GLU A 171 14.74 0.00 -4.79
C GLU A 171 14.70 1.53 -4.87
N GLY A 172 13.70 2.15 -4.24
CA GLY A 172 13.48 3.60 -4.26
C GLY A 172 14.38 4.39 -3.32
N ALA A 173 14.95 3.76 -2.30
CA ALA A 173 15.66 4.43 -1.20
C ALA A 173 16.76 5.41 -1.69
N LYS A 174 17.60 4.99 -2.62
CA LYS A 174 18.69 5.80 -3.16
C LYS A 174 18.22 6.99 -4.02
N TYR A 175 16.94 7.04 -4.38
CA TYR A 175 16.35 8.12 -5.17
C TYR A 175 15.41 9.00 -4.33
N GLY A 176 15.40 8.87 -3.02
CA GLY A 176 14.49 9.61 -2.16
C GLY A 176 13.01 9.21 -2.30
N ILE A 177 12.73 8.06 -2.94
CA ILE A 177 11.37 7.53 -3.11
C ILE A 177 11.05 6.68 -1.88
N ARG A 178 9.99 7.04 -1.16
CA ARG A 178 9.46 6.30 0.00
C ARG A 178 8.18 5.61 -0.39
N VAL A 179 8.08 4.33 -0.09
CA VAL A 179 6.92 3.49 -0.44
C VAL A 179 6.36 2.86 0.83
N ASN A 180 5.07 3.05 1.07
CA ASN A 180 4.37 2.60 2.26
C ASN A 180 3.03 1.96 1.90
N CYS A 181 2.44 1.24 2.85
CA CYS A 181 1.06 0.78 2.80
C CYS A 181 0.20 1.49 3.83
N ILE A 182 -1.07 1.70 3.52
CA ILE A 182 -2.13 1.96 4.48
C ILE A 182 -3.13 0.81 4.45
N ALA A 183 -3.51 0.31 5.62
CA ALA A 183 -4.57 -0.69 5.81
C ALA A 183 -5.77 -0.01 6.51
N PRO A 184 -6.70 0.58 5.76
CA PRO A 184 -7.78 1.36 6.32
C PRO A 184 -8.93 0.49 6.81
N THR A 185 -9.55 0.90 7.92
CA THR A 185 -10.88 0.46 8.33
C THR A 185 -11.82 1.66 8.31
N ALA A 186 -12.73 1.71 7.34
CA ALA A 186 -13.62 2.85 7.15
C ALA A 186 -15.00 2.43 6.65
N ALA A 187 -16.01 3.17 7.06
CA ALA A 187 -17.37 3.10 6.53
C ALA A 187 -17.38 3.68 5.10
N THR A 188 -17.56 2.83 4.13
CA THR A 188 -17.66 3.20 2.70
C THR A 188 -18.82 2.44 2.07
N ARG A 189 -19.10 2.70 0.81
CA ARG A 189 -20.07 1.87 0.06
C ARG A 189 -19.74 0.37 0.10
N MET A 190 -18.47 0.02 0.28
CA MET A 190 -18.00 -1.38 0.37
C MET A 190 -18.36 -2.05 1.70
N THR A 191 -18.58 -1.28 2.78
CA THR A 191 -18.90 -1.78 4.12
C THR A 191 -20.35 -1.58 4.51
N GLN A 192 -21.13 -0.94 3.65
CA GLN A 192 -22.56 -0.70 3.88
C GLN A 192 -23.34 -2.03 4.01
N GLY A 193 -24.13 -2.17 5.08
CA GLY A 193 -24.91 -3.39 5.36
C GLY A 193 -24.12 -4.53 6.02
N ILE A 194 -22.82 -4.36 6.28
CA ILE A 194 -21.97 -5.35 6.96
C ILE A 194 -21.88 -5.09 8.47
N LEU A 195 -21.81 -3.81 8.88
CA LEU A 195 -21.67 -3.39 10.27
C LEU A 195 -22.88 -2.60 10.75
N PRO A 196 -23.20 -2.63 12.07
CA PRO A 196 -24.20 -1.77 12.67
C PRO A 196 -23.91 -0.28 12.43
N GLU A 197 -24.98 0.54 12.35
CA GLU A 197 -24.85 1.99 12.06
C GLU A 197 -24.03 2.74 13.12
N GLU A 198 -24.14 2.34 14.38
CA GLU A 198 -23.32 2.87 15.47
C GLU A 198 -21.81 2.69 15.21
N GLN A 199 -21.39 1.51 14.76
CA GLN A 199 -19.99 1.26 14.40
C GLN A 199 -19.57 2.02 13.14
N LEU A 200 -20.46 2.10 12.14
CA LEU A 200 -20.20 2.85 10.91
C LEU A 200 -19.98 4.34 11.19
N SER A 201 -20.68 4.93 12.17
CA SER A 201 -20.53 6.33 12.58
C SER A 201 -19.14 6.65 13.13
N LEU A 202 -18.47 5.69 13.76
CA LEU A 202 -17.10 5.80 14.27
C LEU A 202 -16.04 5.57 13.18
N LEU A 203 -16.38 4.85 12.11
CA LEU A 203 -15.48 4.46 11.05
C LEU A 203 -15.53 5.42 9.85
N ARG A 204 -15.70 6.72 10.09
CA ARG A 204 -15.75 7.71 9.01
C ARG A 204 -14.41 7.77 8.25
N PRO A 205 -14.42 7.84 6.90
CA PRO A 205 -13.21 7.92 6.08
C PRO A 205 -12.26 9.06 6.46
N GLU A 206 -12.80 10.16 6.98
CA GLU A 206 -12.03 11.32 7.44
C GLU A 206 -11.07 10.98 8.59
N PHE A 207 -11.37 9.97 9.39
CA PHE A 207 -10.52 9.51 10.50
C PHE A 207 -9.31 8.68 10.02
N VAL A 208 -9.34 8.19 8.78
CA VAL A 208 -8.21 7.49 8.13
C VAL A 208 -7.29 8.47 7.41
N ALA A 209 -7.85 9.52 6.84
CA ALA A 209 -7.11 10.46 5.98
C ALA A 209 -5.82 11.07 6.60
N PRO A 210 -5.74 11.36 7.91
CA PRO A 210 -4.49 11.81 8.55
C PRO A 210 -3.33 10.85 8.36
N GLY A 211 -3.59 9.53 8.27
CA GLY A 211 -2.59 8.52 7.99
C GLY A 211 -1.91 8.71 6.63
N ILE A 212 -2.66 9.13 5.61
CA ILE A 212 -2.08 9.46 4.30
C ILE A 212 -1.08 10.62 4.43
N LEU A 213 -1.43 11.69 5.15
CA LEU A 213 -0.50 12.80 5.35
C LEU A 213 0.80 12.37 6.03
N ALA A 214 0.71 11.50 7.04
CA ALA A 214 1.89 10.96 7.72
C ALA A 214 2.78 10.16 6.75
N LEU A 215 2.18 9.40 5.82
CA LEU A 215 2.89 8.56 4.86
C LEU A 215 3.43 9.32 3.64
N VAL A 216 3.01 10.57 3.40
CA VAL A 216 3.48 11.39 2.27
C VAL A 216 4.24 12.66 2.68
N ALA A 217 4.34 12.94 3.97
CA ALA A 217 5.11 14.07 4.49
C ALA A 217 6.60 13.99 4.09
N GLU A 218 7.31 15.12 4.22
CA GLU A 218 8.76 15.15 4.00
C GLU A 218 9.50 14.14 4.88
N SER A 219 9.09 14.01 6.15
CA SER A 219 9.62 13.08 7.14
C SER A 219 8.93 11.71 7.12
N ALA A 220 8.11 11.38 6.10
CA ALA A 220 7.38 10.10 6.05
C ALA A 220 8.33 8.91 6.29
N PRO A 221 7.88 7.83 6.94
CA PRO A 221 8.64 6.59 6.96
C PRO A 221 8.73 5.98 5.55
N THR A 222 9.49 4.91 5.42
CA THR A 222 9.41 4.03 4.25
C THR A 222 9.23 2.59 4.72
N ARG A 223 8.64 1.75 3.88
CA ARG A 223 8.47 0.33 4.17
C ARG A 223 7.57 0.03 5.37
N THR A 224 6.60 0.91 5.63
CA THR A 224 5.68 0.83 6.77
C THR A 224 4.29 0.40 6.31
N ILE A 225 3.63 -0.47 7.06
CA ILE A 225 2.22 -0.81 6.91
C ILE A 225 1.46 -0.11 8.04
N LEU A 226 0.84 1.03 7.74
CA LEU A 226 0.04 1.79 8.71
C LEU A 226 -1.41 1.30 8.69
N CYS A 227 -1.89 0.72 9.77
CA CYS A 227 -3.30 0.47 10.02
C CYS A 227 -3.96 1.77 10.49
N ALA A 228 -5.17 2.08 9.99
CA ALA A 228 -5.85 3.32 10.33
C ALA A 228 -7.38 3.14 10.33
N GLY A 229 -8.03 3.47 11.43
CA GLY A 229 -9.49 3.42 11.56
C GLY A 229 -9.98 4.05 12.85
N ALA A 230 -11.17 4.66 12.84
CA ALA A 230 -11.77 5.30 14.02
C ALA A 230 -10.84 6.29 14.75
N GLY A 231 -9.89 6.92 14.04
CA GLY A 231 -8.90 7.82 14.64
C GLY A 231 -7.73 7.12 15.34
N SER A 232 -7.64 5.79 15.25
CA SER A 232 -6.54 4.97 15.76
C SER A 232 -5.55 4.65 14.66
N PHE A 233 -4.27 4.54 15.03
CA PHE A 233 -3.17 4.29 14.09
C PHE A 233 -2.19 3.30 14.70
N GLU A 234 -1.97 2.17 14.04
CA GLU A 234 -1.05 1.12 14.44
C GLU A 234 -0.11 0.76 13.28
N VAL A 235 1.01 0.13 13.56
CA VAL A 235 1.92 -0.42 12.55
C VAL A 235 1.84 -1.94 12.57
N ALA A 236 1.52 -2.53 11.42
CA ALA A 236 1.64 -3.97 11.21
C ALA A 236 3.03 -4.31 10.66
N ASN A 237 3.63 -5.39 11.17
CA ASN A 237 4.94 -5.87 10.76
C ASN A 237 4.87 -7.30 10.24
N ILE A 238 5.75 -7.64 9.30
CA ILE A 238 6.06 -9.01 8.92
C ILE A 238 7.31 -9.38 9.70
N THR A 239 7.18 -10.33 10.61
CA THR A 239 8.25 -10.73 11.53
C THR A 239 8.76 -12.12 11.21
N LEU A 240 9.96 -12.44 11.69
CA LEU A 240 10.59 -13.75 11.64
C LEU A 240 10.98 -14.13 13.07
N THR A 241 10.53 -15.30 13.53
CA THR A 241 10.95 -15.83 14.82
C THR A 241 12.43 -16.20 14.80
N LYS A 242 13.06 -16.26 15.95
CA LYS A 242 14.42 -16.81 16.07
C LYS A 242 14.46 -18.26 15.55
N GLY A 243 13.45 -19.08 15.88
CA GLY A 243 13.36 -20.49 15.53
C GLY A 243 14.55 -21.30 16.08
N LEU A 244 14.71 -22.52 15.60
CA LEU A 244 15.78 -23.42 16.04
C LEU A 244 16.67 -23.86 14.87
N HIS A 245 17.84 -24.43 15.21
CA HIS A 245 18.71 -25.15 14.27
C HIS A 245 18.75 -26.61 14.69
N LEU A 246 18.57 -27.51 13.74
CA LEU A 246 18.71 -28.97 13.92
C LEU A 246 20.02 -29.43 13.31
N ALA A 247 20.84 -30.12 14.09
CA ALA A 247 22.00 -30.79 13.56
C ALA A 247 21.58 -32.09 12.85
N GLY A 248 22.35 -32.51 11.84
CA GLY A 248 22.10 -33.75 11.09
C GLY A 248 22.29 -33.57 9.59
N ASP A 249 22.48 -34.68 8.87
CA ASP A 249 22.70 -34.69 7.43
C ASP A 249 21.86 -35.81 6.77
N PRO A 250 20.60 -35.54 6.39
CA PRO A 250 19.78 -34.36 6.66
C PRO A 250 19.23 -34.30 8.10
N PRO A 251 18.73 -33.12 8.57
CA PRO A 251 18.02 -32.99 9.85
C PRO A 251 16.77 -33.86 9.93
N SER A 252 16.45 -34.37 11.15
CA SER A 252 15.27 -35.21 11.36
C SER A 252 13.96 -34.42 11.29
N PRO A 253 12.99 -34.80 10.42
CA PRO A 253 11.65 -34.22 10.43
C PRO A 253 10.89 -34.46 11.75
N GLU A 254 11.10 -35.61 12.40
CA GLU A 254 10.45 -35.97 13.67
C GLU A 254 10.94 -35.06 14.79
N GLU A 255 12.24 -34.72 14.81
CA GLU A 255 12.80 -33.77 15.78
C GLU A 255 12.23 -32.36 15.56
N LEU A 256 12.08 -31.92 14.32
CA LEU A 256 11.43 -30.65 14.02
C LEU A 256 9.99 -30.61 14.56
N VAL A 257 9.20 -31.66 14.35
CA VAL A 257 7.83 -31.77 14.87
C VAL A 257 7.81 -31.76 16.39
N ALA A 258 8.71 -32.54 17.03
CA ALA A 258 8.80 -32.64 18.48
C ALA A 258 9.15 -31.29 19.16
N ARG A 259 9.93 -30.46 18.46
CA ARG A 259 10.40 -29.16 18.98
C ARG A 259 9.68 -27.95 18.32
N TRP A 260 8.47 -28.17 17.78
CA TRP A 260 7.70 -27.11 17.08
C TRP A 260 7.45 -25.87 17.94
N ALA A 261 7.32 -26.03 19.26
CA ALA A 261 7.16 -24.91 20.20
C ALA A 261 8.32 -23.91 20.13
N GLU A 262 9.55 -24.37 19.89
CA GLU A 262 10.73 -23.51 19.74
C GLU A 262 10.72 -22.76 18.39
N VAL A 263 10.16 -23.38 17.34
CA VAL A 263 10.05 -22.74 16.03
C VAL A 263 9.12 -21.53 16.07
N VAL A 264 8.00 -21.65 16.80
CA VAL A 264 6.96 -20.61 16.87
C VAL A 264 7.14 -19.63 18.03
N ASP A 265 8.17 -19.83 18.86
CA ASP A 265 8.47 -18.93 19.95
C ASP A 265 8.77 -17.52 19.40
N ARG A 266 8.09 -16.54 19.97
CA ARG A 266 8.21 -15.15 19.56
C ARG A 266 9.24 -14.36 20.34
N ASP A 267 9.86 -14.98 21.33
CA ASP A 267 11.00 -14.37 22.03
C ASP A 267 12.14 -14.15 21.02
N GLU A 268 12.68 -12.95 21.01
CA GLU A 268 13.71 -12.51 20.05
C GLU A 268 13.25 -12.52 18.57
N GLU A 269 11.92 -12.39 18.28
CA GLU A 269 11.48 -12.20 16.90
C GLU A 269 12.03 -10.89 16.33
N MET A 270 12.33 -10.88 15.05
CA MET A 270 12.90 -9.73 14.35
C MET A 270 12.03 -9.29 13.17
N ILE A 271 12.16 -8.04 12.76
CA ILE A 271 11.62 -7.51 11.51
C ILE A 271 12.76 -7.53 10.48
N PRO A 272 12.78 -8.46 9.51
CA PRO A 272 13.85 -8.53 8.52
C PRO A 272 13.89 -7.26 7.66
N GLU A 273 15.06 -6.68 7.46
CA GLU A 273 15.23 -5.46 6.66
C GLU A 273 15.19 -5.73 5.15
N TYR A 274 15.52 -6.95 4.72
CA TYR A 274 15.54 -7.38 3.32
C TYR A 274 15.46 -8.90 3.22
N GLY A 275 15.23 -9.43 2.01
CA GLY A 275 14.95 -10.86 1.83
C GLY A 275 16.07 -11.80 2.26
N PHE A 276 17.33 -11.41 2.12
CA PHE A 276 18.47 -12.26 2.53
C PHE A 276 18.68 -12.33 4.05
N ALA A 277 18.04 -11.46 4.85
CA ALA A 277 18.16 -11.53 6.31
C ALA A 277 17.73 -12.89 6.87
N GLN A 278 16.78 -13.57 6.21
CA GLN A 278 16.39 -14.94 6.56
C GLN A 278 17.56 -15.92 6.36
N SER A 279 18.16 -15.95 5.18
CA SER A 279 19.28 -16.85 4.90
C SER A 279 20.51 -16.54 5.75
N GLU A 280 20.76 -15.28 6.08
CA GLU A 280 21.84 -14.88 7.00
C GLU A 280 21.59 -15.44 8.42
N LEU A 281 20.36 -15.37 8.92
CA LEU A 281 19.98 -15.98 10.20
C LEU A 281 20.20 -17.50 10.20
N GLU A 282 19.76 -18.18 9.13
CA GLU A 282 19.89 -19.64 8.95
C GLU A 282 21.35 -20.09 8.88
N LEU A 283 22.16 -19.39 8.08
CA LEU A 283 23.60 -19.67 7.94
C LEU A 283 24.36 -19.42 9.24
N ASN A 284 24.05 -18.33 9.95
CA ASN A 284 24.67 -18.06 11.26
C ASN A 284 24.39 -19.19 12.28
N LYS A 285 23.16 -19.70 12.33
CA LYS A 285 22.80 -20.83 13.18
C LYS A 285 23.51 -22.13 12.76
N ALA A 286 23.76 -22.31 11.48
CA ALA A 286 24.54 -23.43 10.94
C ALA A 286 26.06 -23.29 11.16
N GLY A 287 26.51 -22.21 11.84
CA GLY A 287 27.94 -21.97 12.16
C GLY A 287 28.71 -21.26 11.04
N TYR A 288 28.03 -20.73 10.02
CA TYR A 288 28.69 -19.94 9.01
C TYR A 288 29.07 -18.54 9.54
N ILE A 289 30.36 -18.23 9.52
CA ILE A 289 30.88 -16.89 9.86
C ILE A 289 31.22 -16.19 8.54
N PRO A 290 30.53 -15.08 8.18
CA PRO A 290 30.85 -14.35 6.97
C PRO A 290 32.29 -13.85 6.99
N THR A 291 33.12 -14.22 6.02
CA THR A 291 34.38 -13.54 5.77
C THR A 291 34.07 -12.09 5.41
N GLN A 292 34.63 -11.12 6.13
CA GLN A 292 34.44 -9.70 5.88
C GLN A 292 34.52 -9.43 4.37
N ARG A 293 33.43 -8.94 3.76
CA ARG A 293 33.50 -8.42 2.39
C ARG A 293 34.51 -7.28 2.39
N LYS A 294 35.64 -7.49 1.74
CA LYS A 294 36.54 -6.38 1.41
C LYS A 294 35.71 -5.39 0.60
N GLY A 295 35.55 -4.17 1.14
CA GLY A 295 34.74 -3.13 0.53
C GLY A 295 35.12 -2.92 -0.94
N THR A 296 34.10 -2.88 -1.76
CA THR A 296 34.17 -2.33 -3.13
C THR A 296 33.39 -1.02 -3.11
#